data_3299bb0be751b687d60448c670d8036a
#
_entry.id   3299bb0be751b687d60448c670d8036a
#
_cell.length_a   1.000
_cell.length_b   1.000
_cell.length_c   1.000
_cell.angle_alpha   90.00
_cell.angle_beta   90.00
_cell.angle_gamma   90.00
#
_symmetry.space_group_name_H-M   'P 1'
#
loop_
_entity.id
_entity.type
_entity.pdbx_description
1 polymer ?
#
loop_
_entity_poly.entity_id
_entity_poly.type
_entity_poly.pdbx_seq_one_letter_code
_entity_poly.pdbx_strand_id
1 'polypeptide(L)'
;MKRLFWAVIVLSLPIIAQEKPTFTQAKIKQATVYFTGAALTHTASANIPKGTSELVIKNVANTLSEETIRVLAPSNVTVLSAQFTNQYMEEYDAERYTPSLKRVQDSLTLLDNQLKKCRNERHSKEKTVSFLDGNNALQGQQDGLILSDIPKVMDYYTAKRIELLNSIDEIKAKEEKLSAAITKLNAKLDTNLSKQEHLSNGKIILQLMSPVAQKADFQVSYISTQATWYPFYELRGEKLAEPIHLLYKGQIAQNTGVDWKGIKLHLSSGNPNKSNQFPVLKTWFVQLGHPRDFSNARMELRSNAAPLADLSRKKIAKDEVVHMEESTMAHYTALSENQLNISFDIDTPYDILSNGKVHSISLQELQLKAIYKYYTAPRVDKEVYLVAAIEDYSKYNLLPGEANIVFEGLYVGKTYIDPNQTAETLNITMGNDKKISVKREKVVDKSQTKFISANKEQIFTYDIILRNNKKEPVNLVLKDQYPVSIEKSIEVELLESSHASVAEETHILTWEVSLKPNETKTFRISYKLKYPKDMTVN
;
A
#
# COMPACT_ATOMS: atom_id res chain seq x y z
N MET A 1 -39.54 52.59 -68.72
CA MET A 1 -38.44 52.58 -67.75
C MET A 1 -38.99 52.13 -66.40
N LYS A 2 -38.91 50.81 -66.10
CA LYS A 2 -39.37 50.21 -64.82
C LYS A 2 -38.13 50.17 -63.88
N ARG A 3 -38.17 50.88 -62.77
CA ARG A 3 -37.15 50.84 -61.71
C ARG A 3 -37.54 49.71 -60.75
N LEU A 4 -36.70 48.68 -60.69
CA LEU A 4 -36.77 47.57 -59.74
C LEU A 4 -36.12 48.01 -58.41
N PHE A 5 -36.88 48.08 -57.31
CA PHE A 5 -36.39 48.30 -55.95
C PHE A 5 -36.02 46.94 -55.38
N TRP A 6 -34.76 46.73 -55.11
CA TRP A 6 -34.24 45.56 -54.30
C TRP A 6 -34.32 45.91 -52.80
N ALA A 7 -35.27 45.28 -52.12
CA ALA A 7 -35.27 45.34 -50.66
C ALA A 7 -34.27 44.33 -50.10
N VAL A 8 -33.20 44.81 -49.50
CA VAL A 8 -32.23 43.99 -48.75
C VAL A 8 -32.85 43.71 -47.38
N ILE A 9 -33.32 42.49 -47.16
CA ILE A 9 -33.72 41.98 -45.82
C ILE A 9 -32.46 41.64 -45.08
N VAL A 10 -32.06 42.49 -44.14
CA VAL A 10 -30.98 42.21 -43.18
C VAL A 10 -31.55 41.26 -42.12
N LEU A 11 -31.29 39.95 -42.25
CA LEU A 11 -31.53 38.99 -41.19
C LEU A 11 -30.56 39.30 -40.03
N SER A 12 -31.07 39.94 -38.99
CA SER A 12 -30.37 40.05 -37.72
C SER A 12 -30.39 38.68 -37.03
N LEU A 13 -29.32 37.91 -37.22
CA LEU A 13 -29.04 36.76 -36.39
C LEU A 13 -28.81 37.25 -34.95
N PRO A 14 -29.52 36.71 -33.94
CA PRO A 14 -29.21 37.03 -32.57
C PRO A 14 -27.82 36.50 -32.28
N ILE A 15 -26.86 37.37 -32.03
CA ILE A 15 -25.59 37.04 -31.43
C ILE A 15 -25.92 36.55 -30.02
N ILE A 16 -25.96 35.23 -29.84
CA ILE A 16 -25.97 34.63 -28.49
C ILE A 16 -24.66 35.04 -27.83
N ALA A 17 -24.72 36.11 -27.07
CA ALA A 17 -23.59 36.51 -26.22
C ALA A 17 -23.35 35.33 -25.25
N GLN A 18 -22.26 34.63 -25.40
CA GLN A 18 -21.85 33.59 -24.47
C GLN A 18 -21.66 34.27 -23.12
N GLU A 19 -22.59 34.06 -22.19
CA GLU A 19 -22.48 34.63 -20.85
C GLU A 19 -21.17 34.12 -20.21
N LYS A 20 -20.42 35.04 -19.57
CA LYS A 20 -19.18 34.69 -18.88
C LYS A 20 -19.49 33.69 -17.77
N PRO A 21 -18.70 32.63 -17.64
CA PRO A 21 -18.91 31.64 -16.60
C PRO A 21 -18.79 32.28 -15.20
N THR A 22 -19.67 31.84 -14.30
CA THR A 22 -19.64 32.24 -12.89
C THR A 22 -18.64 31.35 -12.12
N PHE A 23 -17.77 31.92 -11.32
CA PHE A 23 -16.80 31.18 -10.51
C PHE A 23 -17.17 31.21 -9.03
N THR A 24 -17.00 30.05 -8.36
CA THR A 24 -17.13 29.95 -6.91
C THR A 24 -16.10 28.98 -6.35
N GLN A 25 -15.78 29.13 -5.06
CA GLN A 25 -14.86 28.25 -4.37
C GLN A 25 -15.61 27.27 -3.48
N ALA A 26 -15.30 25.99 -3.63
CA ALA A 26 -15.82 24.94 -2.77
C ALA A 26 -15.09 24.91 -1.41
N LYS A 27 -15.86 24.65 -0.36
CA LYS A 27 -15.33 24.35 0.98
C LYS A 27 -15.67 22.93 1.35
N ILE A 28 -14.66 22.14 1.68
CA ILE A 28 -14.88 20.77 2.14
C ILE A 28 -15.57 20.80 3.51
N LYS A 29 -16.53 19.91 3.71
CA LYS A 29 -17.31 19.79 4.96
C LYS A 29 -17.13 18.43 5.61
N GLN A 30 -17.02 17.40 4.79
CA GLN A 30 -17.00 16.02 5.24
C GLN A 30 -16.14 15.17 4.31
N ALA A 31 -15.42 14.21 4.88
CA ALA A 31 -14.73 13.14 4.17
C ALA A 31 -15.10 11.79 4.77
N THR A 32 -15.54 10.86 3.94
CA THR A 32 -15.65 9.45 4.29
C THR A 32 -14.51 8.71 3.60
N VAL A 33 -13.54 8.28 4.40
CA VAL A 33 -12.32 7.61 3.87
C VAL A 33 -12.54 6.11 3.90
N TYR A 34 -12.24 5.46 2.80
CA TYR A 34 -12.28 4.01 2.60
C TYR A 34 -10.87 3.44 2.52
N PHE A 35 -10.72 2.12 2.47
CA PHE A 35 -9.42 1.49 2.21
C PHE A 35 -8.84 1.89 0.84
N THR A 36 -9.71 2.24 -0.12
CA THR A 36 -9.32 2.66 -1.47
C THR A 36 -10.15 3.87 -1.90
N GLY A 37 -9.69 5.07 -1.56
CA GLY A 37 -10.36 6.30 -1.93
C GLY A 37 -11.13 6.97 -0.78
N ALA A 38 -11.66 8.16 -1.06
CA ALA A 38 -12.52 8.90 -0.13
C ALA A 38 -13.67 9.57 -0.86
N ALA A 39 -14.87 9.50 -0.27
CA ALA A 39 -16.00 10.32 -0.68
C ALA A 39 -15.88 11.69 0.01
N LEU A 40 -15.72 12.74 -0.78
CA LEU A 40 -15.56 14.12 -0.32
C LEU A 40 -16.85 14.90 -0.58
N THR A 41 -17.29 15.64 0.42
CA THR A 41 -18.48 16.50 0.32
C THR A 41 -18.09 17.94 0.55
N HIS A 42 -18.41 18.77 -0.42
CA HIS A 42 -18.13 20.20 -0.46
C HIS A 42 -19.42 21.02 -0.50
N THR A 43 -19.32 22.25 0.00
CA THR A 43 -20.38 23.27 -0.18
C THR A 43 -19.82 24.44 -0.98
N ALA A 44 -20.64 25.01 -1.86
CA ALA A 44 -20.33 26.21 -2.64
C ALA A 44 -21.57 27.07 -2.79
N SER A 45 -21.40 28.39 -2.80
CA SER A 45 -22.49 29.36 -3.00
C SER A 45 -22.16 30.25 -4.20
N ALA A 46 -23.14 30.48 -5.07
CA ALA A 46 -22.97 31.33 -6.24
C ALA A 46 -24.23 32.12 -6.56
N ASN A 47 -24.06 33.28 -7.21
CA ASN A 47 -25.16 34.01 -7.81
C ASN A 47 -25.42 33.45 -9.23
N ILE A 48 -26.59 32.90 -9.44
CA ILE A 48 -26.99 32.28 -10.71
C ILE A 48 -27.91 33.26 -11.45
N PRO A 49 -27.60 33.60 -12.71
CA PRO A 49 -28.47 34.46 -13.52
C PRO A 49 -29.74 33.71 -13.92
N LYS A 50 -30.74 34.45 -14.44
CA LYS A 50 -31.92 33.85 -15.08
C LYS A 50 -31.53 33.23 -16.41
N GLY A 51 -32.01 32.02 -16.69
CA GLY A 51 -31.72 31.29 -17.93
C GLY A 51 -30.69 30.21 -17.73
N THR A 52 -29.99 29.85 -18.80
CA THR A 52 -28.93 28.87 -18.81
C THR A 52 -27.60 29.56 -18.51
N SER A 53 -26.82 29.03 -17.56
CA SER A 53 -25.51 29.59 -17.20
C SER A 53 -24.52 28.50 -16.87
N GLU A 54 -23.22 28.84 -16.92
CA GLU A 54 -22.14 27.97 -16.54
C GLU A 54 -21.56 28.40 -15.17
N LEU A 55 -21.45 27.45 -14.24
CA LEU A 55 -20.87 27.64 -12.93
C LEU A 55 -19.62 26.78 -12.80
N VAL A 56 -18.48 27.40 -12.54
CA VAL A 56 -17.20 26.73 -12.30
C VAL A 56 -16.92 26.72 -10.80
N ILE A 57 -16.96 25.53 -10.20
CA ILE A 57 -16.67 25.31 -8.80
C ILE A 57 -15.19 24.93 -8.67
N LYS A 58 -14.39 25.82 -8.09
CA LYS A 58 -12.94 25.64 -7.83
C LYS A 58 -12.70 24.92 -6.51
N ASN A 59 -11.46 24.44 -6.30
CA ASN A 59 -11.01 23.80 -5.05
C ASN A 59 -11.71 22.47 -4.77
N VAL A 60 -11.78 21.60 -5.77
CA VAL A 60 -12.16 20.19 -5.65
C VAL A 60 -10.92 19.30 -5.85
N ALA A 61 -11.00 18.01 -5.55
CA ALA A 61 -9.85 17.12 -5.67
C ALA A 61 -9.21 17.17 -7.07
N ASN A 62 -7.88 17.04 -7.13
CA ASN A 62 -7.14 17.02 -8.40
C ASN A 62 -7.44 15.79 -9.25
N THR A 63 -7.91 14.72 -8.61
CA THR A 63 -8.31 13.47 -9.26
C THR A 63 -9.58 12.97 -8.61
N LEU A 64 -10.59 12.70 -9.41
CA LEU A 64 -11.87 12.14 -8.96
C LEU A 64 -12.48 11.24 -10.05
N SER A 65 -13.41 10.37 -9.65
CA SER A 65 -14.20 9.55 -10.58
C SER A 65 -15.42 10.35 -11.03
N GLU A 66 -15.47 10.74 -12.30
CA GLU A 66 -16.50 11.65 -12.83
C GLU A 66 -17.92 11.07 -12.69
N GLU A 67 -18.08 9.76 -12.87
CA GLU A 67 -19.37 9.07 -12.71
C GLU A 67 -19.91 9.12 -11.27
N THR A 68 -19.07 9.49 -10.30
CA THR A 68 -19.47 9.60 -8.89
C THR A 68 -19.88 11.02 -8.49
N ILE A 69 -19.77 11.99 -9.41
CA ILE A 69 -20.15 13.38 -9.12
C ILE A 69 -21.65 13.45 -8.87
N ARG A 70 -22.02 13.95 -7.72
CA ARG A 70 -23.39 14.24 -7.32
C ARG A 70 -23.51 15.68 -6.89
N VAL A 71 -24.48 16.38 -7.43
CA VAL A 71 -24.75 17.79 -7.15
C VAL A 71 -26.15 17.93 -6.60
N LEU A 72 -26.24 18.44 -5.37
CA LEU A 72 -27.50 18.90 -4.79
C LEU A 72 -27.58 20.41 -4.99
N ALA A 73 -28.62 20.85 -5.66
CA ALA A 73 -28.94 22.24 -5.90
C ALA A 73 -30.32 22.58 -5.28
N PRO A 74 -30.66 23.86 -5.08
CA PRO A 74 -31.99 24.28 -4.68
C PRO A 74 -33.06 23.80 -5.68
N SER A 75 -34.27 23.53 -5.21
CA SER A 75 -35.37 22.93 -6.02
C SER A 75 -35.75 23.72 -7.28
N ASN A 76 -35.43 25.01 -7.32
CA ASN A 76 -35.66 25.90 -8.45
C ASN A 76 -34.47 26.07 -9.40
N VAL A 77 -33.37 25.35 -9.18
CA VAL A 77 -32.20 25.32 -10.07
C VAL A 77 -32.03 23.91 -10.62
N THR A 78 -32.05 23.80 -11.95
CA THR A 78 -31.84 22.52 -12.63
C THR A 78 -30.38 22.40 -13.04
N VAL A 79 -29.72 21.30 -12.63
CA VAL A 79 -28.38 20.93 -13.08
C VAL A 79 -28.53 20.13 -14.38
N LEU A 80 -28.06 20.68 -15.49
CA LEU A 80 -28.13 20.06 -16.81
C LEU A 80 -26.98 19.10 -17.08
N SER A 81 -25.76 19.49 -16.64
CA SER A 81 -24.56 18.64 -16.71
C SER A 81 -23.57 19.00 -15.63
N ALA A 82 -22.70 18.03 -15.29
CA ALA A 82 -21.56 18.20 -14.42
C ALA A 82 -20.34 17.53 -15.06
N GLN A 83 -19.24 18.25 -15.18
CA GLN A 83 -17.98 17.78 -15.79
C GLN A 83 -16.81 18.14 -14.89
N PHE A 84 -15.77 17.30 -14.88
CA PHE A 84 -14.55 17.56 -14.15
C PHE A 84 -13.42 17.99 -15.08
N THR A 85 -12.57 18.91 -14.63
CA THR A 85 -11.36 19.30 -15.33
C THR A 85 -10.28 19.83 -14.38
N ASN A 86 -9.03 19.61 -14.74
CA ASN A 86 -7.87 20.24 -14.10
C ASN A 86 -7.33 21.42 -14.91
N GLN A 87 -7.83 21.63 -16.15
CA GLN A 87 -7.27 22.54 -17.14
C GLN A 87 -8.32 23.50 -17.72
N TYR A 88 -9.12 24.10 -16.87
CA TYR A 88 -10.10 25.07 -17.36
C TYR A 88 -9.44 26.43 -17.57
N MET A 89 -9.46 26.95 -18.79
CA MET A 89 -8.99 28.26 -19.28
C MET A 89 -8.13 29.06 -18.30
N GLU A 90 -6.81 28.98 -18.46
CA GLU A 90 -5.82 29.70 -17.60
C GLU A 90 -6.06 31.23 -17.60
N GLU A 91 -6.68 31.76 -18.62
CA GLU A 91 -7.00 33.19 -18.79
C GLU A 91 -7.94 33.74 -17.70
N TYR A 92 -8.76 32.89 -17.08
CA TYR A 92 -9.67 33.27 -15.98
C TYR A 92 -9.13 32.96 -14.58
N ASP A 93 -7.96 32.35 -14.48
CA ASP A 93 -7.33 31.94 -13.21
C ASP A 93 -6.35 33.00 -12.65
N ALA A 94 -6.55 34.29 -12.98
CA ALA A 94 -5.68 35.40 -12.57
C ALA A 94 -5.49 35.52 -11.04
N GLU A 95 -6.35 34.88 -10.22
CA GLU A 95 -6.26 34.87 -8.76
C GLU A 95 -5.48 33.71 -8.16
N ARG A 96 -4.95 32.80 -8.99
CA ARG A 96 -4.37 31.54 -8.50
C ARG A 96 -3.11 31.71 -7.66
N TYR A 97 -2.34 32.78 -7.88
CA TYR A 97 -1.09 33.03 -7.17
C TYR A 97 -0.96 34.50 -6.78
N THR A 98 -0.61 34.74 -5.52
CA THR A 98 -0.04 36.05 -5.19
C THR A 98 1.20 36.27 -6.07
N PRO A 99 1.53 37.53 -6.44
CA PRO A 99 2.68 37.82 -7.30
C PRO A 99 4.01 37.22 -6.80
N SER A 100 4.14 37.02 -5.48
CA SER A 100 5.29 36.38 -4.84
C SER A 100 5.32 34.86 -5.06
N LEU A 101 4.19 34.16 -5.00
CA LEU A 101 4.07 32.73 -5.24
C LEU A 101 4.31 32.38 -6.70
N LYS A 102 3.77 33.19 -7.61
CA LYS A 102 4.02 33.04 -9.05
C LYS A 102 5.51 33.10 -9.37
N ARG A 103 6.24 34.08 -8.80
CA ARG A 103 7.70 34.19 -8.98
C ARG A 103 8.46 32.97 -8.48
N VAL A 104 8.05 32.38 -7.37
CA VAL A 104 8.68 31.16 -6.84
C VAL A 104 8.42 29.97 -7.76
N GLN A 105 7.21 29.84 -8.28
CA GLN A 105 6.85 28.76 -9.21
C GLN A 105 7.53 28.89 -10.56
N ASP A 106 7.60 30.10 -11.12
CA ASP A 106 8.36 30.39 -12.33
C ASP A 106 9.86 30.05 -12.14
N SER A 107 10.39 30.37 -10.95
CA SER A 107 11.77 30.03 -10.58
C SER A 107 11.98 28.51 -10.47
N LEU A 108 11.06 27.76 -9.89
CA LEU A 108 11.10 26.30 -9.81
C LEU A 108 11.09 25.68 -11.21
N THR A 109 10.16 26.11 -12.07
CA THR A 109 10.07 25.64 -13.47
C THR A 109 11.37 25.91 -14.23
N LEU A 110 11.98 27.08 -14.02
CA LEU A 110 13.26 27.42 -14.64
C LEU A 110 14.39 26.50 -14.17
N LEU A 111 14.50 26.27 -12.86
CA LEU A 111 15.53 25.41 -12.27
C LEU A 111 15.37 23.94 -12.67
N ASP A 112 14.13 23.42 -12.72
CA ASP A 112 13.85 22.07 -13.19
C ASP A 112 14.25 21.88 -14.66
N ASN A 113 13.97 22.86 -15.51
CA ASN A 113 14.41 22.84 -16.89
C ASN A 113 15.94 22.88 -17.01
N GLN A 114 16.62 23.66 -16.17
CA GLN A 114 18.08 23.68 -16.12
C GLN A 114 18.66 22.36 -15.64
N LEU A 115 18.09 21.76 -14.60
CA LEU A 115 18.49 20.46 -14.07
C LEU A 115 18.33 19.36 -15.13
N LYS A 116 17.21 19.37 -15.86
CA LYS A 116 16.97 18.45 -16.98
C LYS A 116 18.01 18.58 -18.08
N LYS A 117 18.38 19.81 -18.44
CA LYS A 117 19.45 20.06 -19.42
C LYS A 117 20.80 19.52 -18.94
N CYS A 118 21.19 19.79 -17.71
CA CYS A 118 22.42 19.27 -17.11
C CYS A 118 22.46 17.74 -17.13
N ARG A 119 21.37 17.08 -16.73
CA ARG A 119 21.25 15.60 -16.76
C ARG A 119 21.42 15.04 -18.17
N ASN A 120 20.80 15.67 -19.17
CA ASN A 120 20.93 15.24 -20.56
C ASN A 120 22.38 15.40 -21.06
N GLU A 121 23.03 16.50 -20.70
CA GLU A 121 24.43 16.76 -21.05
C GLU A 121 25.37 15.74 -20.40
N ARG A 122 25.21 15.50 -19.09
CA ARG A 122 25.97 14.48 -18.37
C ARG A 122 25.79 13.09 -19.01
N HIS A 123 24.53 12.69 -19.25
CA HIS A 123 24.25 11.40 -19.88
C HIS A 123 24.90 11.24 -21.25
N SER A 124 24.90 12.31 -22.08
CA SER A 124 25.58 12.31 -23.38
C SER A 124 27.09 12.10 -23.22
N LYS A 125 27.73 12.80 -22.27
CA LYS A 125 29.18 12.67 -22.01
C LYS A 125 29.52 11.29 -21.43
N GLU A 126 28.69 10.72 -20.52
CA GLU A 126 28.84 9.38 -19.99
C GLU A 126 28.75 8.33 -21.11
N LYS A 127 27.83 8.48 -22.06
CA LYS A 127 27.75 7.62 -23.25
C LYS A 127 28.98 7.75 -24.14
N THR A 128 29.53 8.95 -24.27
CA THR A 128 30.77 9.17 -25.02
C THR A 128 31.96 8.49 -24.36
N VAL A 129 32.07 8.55 -23.02
CA VAL A 129 33.12 7.83 -22.27
C VAL A 129 32.94 6.33 -22.47
N SER A 130 31.70 5.79 -22.32
CA SER A 130 31.42 4.36 -22.56
C SER A 130 31.76 3.92 -24.00
N PHE A 131 31.52 4.79 -24.99
CA PHE A 131 31.91 4.52 -26.38
C PHE A 131 33.41 4.47 -26.54
N LEU A 132 34.14 5.42 -25.95
CA LEU A 132 35.60 5.44 -25.95
C LEU A 132 36.16 4.19 -25.24
N ASP A 133 35.64 3.83 -24.09
CA ASP A 133 36.08 2.66 -23.29
C ASP A 133 35.73 1.31 -23.98
N GLY A 134 34.60 1.24 -24.71
CA GLY A 134 34.16 0.05 -25.46
C GLY A 134 34.94 -0.19 -26.76
N ASN A 135 35.54 0.86 -27.33
CA ASN A 135 36.33 0.75 -28.56
C ASN A 135 37.82 0.42 -28.32
N ASN A 136 38.18 -0.09 -27.14
CA ASN A 136 39.55 -0.54 -26.82
C ASN A 136 40.03 -1.75 -27.65
N ALA A 137 39.13 -2.41 -28.39
CA ALA A 137 39.52 -3.41 -29.39
C ALA A 137 39.94 -2.74 -30.69
N LEU A 138 41.13 -2.19 -30.73
CA LEU A 138 41.83 -1.79 -31.96
C LEU A 138 42.24 -3.06 -32.74
N GLN A 139 41.32 -4.01 -32.95
CA GLN A 139 41.49 -5.10 -33.88
C GLN A 139 41.13 -4.57 -35.28
N GLY A 140 42.12 -4.02 -35.96
CA GLY A 140 42.01 -3.64 -37.36
C GLY A 140 41.68 -4.87 -38.21
N GLN A 141 40.53 -4.87 -38.85
CA GLN A 141 40.32 -5.68 -40.02
C GLN A 141 41.17 -5.08 -41.16
N GLN A 142 42.21 -5.79 -41.55
CA GLN A 142 43.01 -5.71 -42.79
C GLN A 142 43.95 -4.54 -43.07
N ASP A 143 43.82 -3.36 -42.46
CA ASP A 143 44.88 -2.33 -42.58
C ASP A 143 45.30 -1.97 -41.16
N GLY A 144 46.34 -2.61 -40.65
CA GLY A 144 46.82 -2.48 -39.27
C GLY A 144 47.27 -1.02 -38.97
N LEU A 145 46.89 -0.51 -37.79
CA LEU A 145 47.49 0.68 -37.22
C LEU A 145 49.02 0.60 -37.32
N ILE A 146 49.66 1.59 -37.96
CA ILE A 146 51.11 1.64 -38.04
C ILE A 146 51.61 1.77 -36.58
N LEU A 147 52.53 0.92 -36.15
CA LEU A 147 53.03 0.84 -34.78
C LEU A 147 53.46 2.21 -34.20
N SER A 148 53.88 3.16 -35.07
CA SER A 148 54.24 4.53 -34.72
C SER A 148 53.07 5.44 -34.32
N ASP A 149 51.82 5.08 -34.64
CA ASP A 149 50.64 5.89 -34.35
C ASP A 149 49.91 5.46 -33.07
N ILE A 150 50.23 4.29 -32.56
CA ILE A 150 49.65 3.78 -31.29
C ILE A 150 49.83 4.76 -30.11
N PRO A 151 51.04 5.34 -29.89
CA PRO A 151 51.21 6.30 -28.80
C PRO A 151 50.34 7.54 -28.97
N LYS A 152 50.20 8.08 -30.16
CA LYS A 152 49.35 9.25 -30.45
C LYS A 152 47.87 8.98 -30.18
N VAL A 153 47.39 7.78 -30.51
CA VAL A 153 45.99 7.34 -30.23
C VAL A 153 45.78 7.19 -28.73
N MET A 154 46.73 6.61 -28.00
CA MET A 154 46.67 6.46 -26.55
C MET A 154 46.70 7.80 -25.83
N ASP A 155 47.56 8.74 -26.29
CA ASP A 155 47.62 10.11 -25.74
C ASP A 155 46.28 10.85 -25.97
N TYR A 156 45.73 10.77 -27.20
CA TYR A 156 44.43 11.36 -27.50
C TYR A 156 43.29 10.74 -26.65
N TYR A 157 43.24 9.40 -26.55
CA TYR A 157 42.26 8.70 -25.73
C TYR A 157 42.36 9.16 -24.27
N THR A 158 43.53 9.14 -23.70
CA THR A 158 43.76 9.50 -22.29
C THR A 158 43.37 10.97 -22.04
N ALA A 159 43.83 11.89 -22.90
CA ALA A 159 43.49 13.30 -22.77
C ALA A 159 41.98 13.55 -22.89
N LYS A 160 41.33 12.93 -23.89
CA LYS A 160 39.89 13.11 -24.12
C LYS A 160 39.03 12.48 -23.02
N ARG A 161 39.44 11.33 -22.49
CA ARG A 161 38.78 10.70 -21.39
C ARG A 161 38.85 11.53 -20.10
N ILE A 162 40.01 12.08 -19.78
CA ILE A 162 40.21 12.98 -18.64
C ILE A 162 39.34 14.25 -18.81
N GLU A 163 39.35 14.88 -19.99
CA GLU A 163 38.51 16.04 -20.29
C GLU A 163 37.03 15.74 -20.05
N LEU A 164 36.53 14.59 -20.54
CA LEU A 164 35.14 14.21 -20.40
C LEU A 164 34.77 13.89 -18.93
N LEU A 165 35.64 13.20 -18.19
CA LEU A 165 35.40 12.87 -16.78
C LEU A 165 35.37 14.13 -15.92
N ASN A 166 36.33 15.07 -16.13
CA ASN A 166 36.34 16.36 -15.43
C ASN A 166 35.05 17.15 -15.73
N SER A 167 34.63 17.17 -16.99
CA SER A 167 33.39 17.84 -17.37
C SER A 167 32.13 17.18 -16.79
N ILE A 168 32.11 15.85 -16.67
CA ILE A 168 31.04 15.12 -15.99
C ILE A 168 30.97 15.51 -14.50
N ASP A 169 32.09 15.62 -13.82
CA ASP A 169 32.14 16.00 -12.40
C ASP A 169 31.72 17.47 -12.19
N GLU A 170 32.10 18.37 -13.09
CA GLU A 170 31.59 19.76 -13.08
C GLU A 170 30.07 19.82 -13.26
N ILE A 171 29.51 18.99 -14.16
CA ILE A 171 28.06 18.93 -14.37
C ILE A 171 27.35 18.33 -13.15
N LYS A 172 27.90 17.29 -12.53
CA LYS A 172 27.36 16.72 -11.27
C LYS A 172 27.31 17.77 -10.16
N ALA A 173 28.40 18.52 -9.97
CA ALA A 173 28.43 19.60 -8.98
C ALA A 173 27.37 20.68 -9.26
N LYS A 174 27.10 20.96 -10.55
CA LYS A 174 26.04 21.86 -10.95
C LYS A 174 24.64 21.28 -10.70
N GLU A 175 24.43 19.98 -10.99
CA GLU A 175 23.18 19.27 -10.68
C GLU A 175 22.87 19.30 -9.19
N GLU A 176 23.87 19.06 -8.33
CA GLU A 176 23.72 19.13 -6.87
C GLU A 176 23.29 20.52 -6.39
N LYS A 177 23.93 21.59 -6.92
CA LYS A 177 23.56 22.97 -6.60
C LYS A 177 22.13 23.31 -7.03
N LEU A 178 21.73 22.87 -8.23
CA LEU A 178 20.38 23.07 -8.74
C LEU A 178 19.35 22.30 -7.90
N SER A 179 19.64 21.03 -7.56
CA SER A 179 18.80 20.20 -6.72
C SER A 179 18.62 20.80 -5.31
N ALA A 180 19.70 21.28 -4.70
CA ALA A 180 19.65 21.97 -3.41
C ALA A 180 18.83 23.27 -3.47
N ALA A 181 18.93 24.02 -4.56
CA ALA A 181 18.15 25.24 -4.78
C ALA A 181 16.65 24.94 -4.94
N ILE A 182 16.30 23.88 -5.68
CA ILE A 182 14.92 23.37 -5.84
C ILE A 182 14.37 22.95 -4.48
N THR A 183 15.10 22.15 -3.70
CA THR A 183 14.71 21.73 -2.35
C THR A 183 14.45 22.92 -1.43
N LYS A 184 15.34 23.92 -1.46
CA LYS A 184 15.20 25.15 -0.67
C LYS A 184 13.99 26.00 -1.08
N LEU A 185 13.70 26.07 -2.38
CA LEU A 185 12.51 26.78 -2.88
C LEU A 185 11.23 26.02 -2.54
N ASN A 186 11.22 24.69 -2.63
CA ASN A 186 10.08 23.87 -2.22
C ASN A 186 9.82 24.04 -0.71
N ALA A 187 10.85 23.99 0.14
CA ALA A 187 10.71 24.24 1.57
C ALA A 187 10.17 25.66 1.87
N LYS A 188 10.58 26.69 1.09
CA LYS A 188 10.00 28.03 1.19
C LYS A 188 8.54 28.08 0.72
N LEU A 189 8.21 27.34 -0.32
CA LEU A 189 6.84 27.16 -0.78
C LEU A 189 5.99 26.56 0.34
N ASP A 190 6.42 25.43 0.91
CA ASP A 190 5.72 24.75 2.01
C ASP A 190 5.52 25.67 3.24
N THR A 191 6.54 26.46 3.58
CA THR A 191 6.47 27.39 4.72
C THR A 191 5.56 28.62 4.46
N ASN A 192 5.51 29.11 3.22
CA ASN A 192 4.62 30.21 2.86
C ASN A 192 3.19 29.74 2.58
N LEU A 193 3.03 28.51 2.12
CA LEU A 193 1.74 27.89 1.86
C LEU A 193 1.04 27.43 3.13
N SER A 194 1.77 27.13 4.20
CA SER A 194 1.16 26.90 5.52
C SER A 194 0.46 28.15 6.10
N LYS A 195 0.68 29.31 5.50
CA LYS A 195 0.03 30.59 5.86
C LYS A 195 -1.09 31.02 4.90
N GLN A 196 -1.20 30.40 3.73
CA GLN A 196 -2.27 30.67 2.76
C GLN A 196 -2.99 29.37 2.39
N GLU A 197 -4.33 29.44 2.24
CA GLU A 197 -5.12 28.27 1.82
C GLU A 197 -4.65 27.77 0.45
N HIS A 198 -4.20 26.52 0.41
CA HIS A 198 -3.88 25.82 -0.83
C HIS A 198 -5.15 25.54 -1.60
N LEU A 199 -5.32 26.20 -2.74
CA LEU A 199 -6.38 25.87 -3.66
C LEU A 199 -5.91 24.76 -4.62
N SER A 200 -6.69 23.70 -4.73
CA SER A 200 -6.44 22.63 -5.68
C SER A 200 -6.63 23.10 -7.12
N ASN A 201 -6.10 22.32 -8.08
CA ASN A 201 -6.29 22.58 -9.51
C ASN A 201 -7.64 22.06 -10.02
N GLY A 202 -8.26 21.13 -9.32
CA GLY A 202 -9.50 20.50 -9.71
C GLY A 202 -10.66 21.48 -9.74
N LYS A 203 -11.49 21.37 -10.76
CA LYS A 203 -12.69 22.19 -11.00
C LYS A 203 -13.83 21.30 -11.45
N ILE A 204 -15.03 21.59 -11.00
CA ILE A 204 -16.28 21.01 -11.50
C ILE A 204 -17.04 22.11 -12.24
N ILE A 205 -17.36 21.85 -13.50
CA ILE A 205 -18.11 22.73 -14.36
C ILE A 205 -19.56 22.24 -14.36
N LEU A 206 -20.47 23.11 -13.94
CA LEU A 206 -21.90 22.83 -13.97
C LEU A 206 -22.58 23.67 -15.02
N GLN A 207 -23.39 23.05 -15.88
CA GLN A 207 -24.37 23.75 -16.66
C GLN A 207 -25.69 23.79 -15.90
N LEU A 208 -26.19 24.99 -15.65
CA LEU A 208 -27.35 25.24 -14.82
C LEU A 208 -28.44 25.96 -15.59
N MET A 209 -29.69 25.72 -15.21
CA MET A 209 -30.83 26.49 -15.68
C MET A 209 -31.62 26.99 -14.47
N SER A 210 -31.86 28.31 -14.42
CA SER A 210 -32.65 28.94 -13.36
C SER A 210 -33.75 29.84 -13.95
N PRO A 211 -35.01 29.76 -13.49
CA PRO A 211 -36.10 30.60 -13.98
C PRO A 211 -35.94 32.06 -13.51
N VAL A 212 -35.19 32.31 -12.47
CA VAL A 212 -34.97 33.65 -11.88
C VAL A 212 -33.49 33.81 -11.49
N ALA A 213 -33.00 35.05 -11.47
CA ALA A 213 -31.69 35.35 -10.93
C ALA A 213 -31.75 35.23 -9.39
N GLN A 214 -30.84 34.43 -8.81
CA GLN A 214 -30.83 34.13 -7.38
C GLN A 214 -29.45 33.72 -6.87
N LYS A 215 -29.24 33.82 -5.54
CA LYS A 215 -28.15 33.18 -4.87
C LYS A 215 -28.55 31.72 -4.59
N ALA A 216 -27.69 30.77 -4.97
CA ALA A 216 -27.94 29.35 -4.80
C ALA A 216 -26.75 28.70 -4.03
N ASP A 217 -27.11 27.80 -3.12
CA ASP A 217 -26.15 26.99 -2.37
C ASP A 217 -26.13 25.58 -2.97
N PHE A 218 -24.94 25.10 -3.28
CA PHE A 218 -24.71 23.79 -3.86
C PHE A 218 -23.96 22.90 -2.88
N GLN A 219 -24.34 21.63 -2.84
CA GLN A 219 -23.53 20.59 -2.22
C GLN A 219 -23.04 19.65 -3.29
N VAL A 220 -21.73 19.50 -3.39
CA VAL A 220 -21.09 18.64 -4.39
C VAL A 220 -20.36 17.52 -3.68
N SER A 221 -20.62 16.28 -4.07
CA SER A 221 -19.92 15.11 -3.55
C SER A 221 -19.39 14.25 -4.68
N TYR A 222 -18.25 13.61 -4.45
CA TYR A 222 -17.58 12.74 -5.42
C TYR A 222 -16.58 11.83 -4.70
N ILE A 223 -16.08 10.80 -5.39
CA ILE A 223 -15.04 9.90 -4.89
C ILE A 223 -13.69 10.26 -5.52
N SER A 224 -12.69 10.46 -4.66
CA SER A 224 -11.28 10.61 -5.04
C SER A 224 -10.50 9.37 -4.61
N THR A 225 -9.63 8.86 -5.49
CA THR A 225 -8.76 7.71 -5.21
C THR A 225 -7.48 8.08 -4.46
N GLN A 226 -7.25 9.38 -4.22
CA GLN A 226 -6.02 9.92 -3.63
C GLN A 226 -6.07 10.04 -2.10
N ALA A 227 -6.93 9.28 -1.45
CA ALA A 227 -6.97 9.16 -0.01
C ALA A 227 -7.25 7.72 0.37
N THR A 228 -6.69 7.28 1.49
CA THR A 228 -6.83 5.91 2.00
C THR A 228 -6.71 5.91 3.51
N TRP A 229 -7.29 4.93 4.16
CA TRP A 229 -7.01 4.63 5.54
C TRP A 229 -6.81 3.14 5.73
N TYR A 230 -6.15 2.75 6.82
CA TYR A 230 -5.98 1.38 7.22
C TYR A 230 -5.91 1.27 8.74
N PRO A 231 -6.41 0.16 9.31
CA PRO A 231 -6.34 -0.10 10.73
C PRO A 231 -4.91 -0.39 11.14
N PHE A 232 -4.56 0.12 12.30
CA PHE A 232 -3.27 -0.10 12.93
C PHE A 232 -3.49 -0.32 14.42
N TYR A 233 -2.80 -1.29 14.98
CA TYR A 233 -2.98 -1.67 16.36
C TYR A 233 -1.72 -1.51 17.19
N GLU A 234 -1.89 -1.27 18.48
CA GLU A 234 -0.85 -1.37 19.46
C GLU A 234 -1.32 -2.28 20.58
N LEU A 235 -0.64 -3.42 20.73
CA LEU A 235 -0.94 -4.43 21.75
C LEU A 235 0.02 -4.23 22.91
N ARG A 236 -0.51 -3.94 24.09
CA ARG A 236 0.26 -3.79 25.33
C ARG A 236 -0.09 -4.91 26.28
N GLY A 237 0.88 -5.76 26.63
CA GLY A 237 0.76 -6.80 27.65
C GLY A 237 1.73 -6.54 28.79
N GLU A 238 1.22 -6.55 30.03
CA GLU A 238 2.07 -6.35 31.22
C GLU A 238 2.46 -7.70 31.83
N LYS A 239 1.53 -8.63 31.97
CA LYS A 239 1.74 -9.96 32.54
C LYS A 239 0.89 -11.01 31.83
N LEU A 240 1.35 -12.27 31.89
CA LEU A 240 0.66 -13.39 31.23
C LEU A 240 -0.75 -13.71 31.82
N ALA A 241 -1.08 -13.16 32.99
CA ALA A 241 -2.40 -13.37 33.62
C ALA A 241 -3.36 -12.18 33.40
N GLU A 242 -2.91 -11.12 32.79
CA GLU A 242 -3.68 -9.89 32.59
C GLU A 242 -4.21 -9.81 31.15
N PRO A 243 -5.35 -9.12 30.93
CA PRO A 243 -5.85 -8.84 29.60
C PRO A 243 -4.83 -8.00 28.79
N ILE A 244 -4.82 -8.20 27.48
CA ILE A 244 -4.05 -7.35 26.57
C ILE A 244 -4.81 -6.04 26.39
N HIS A 245 -4.11 -4.92 26.60
CA HIS A 245 -4.64 -3.61 26.26
C HIS A 245 -4.37 -3.35 24.78
N LEU A 246 -5.42 -3.21 23.98
CA LEU A 246 -5.35 -2.94 22.56
C LEU A 246 -5.76 -1.51 22.28
N LEU A 247 -4.86 -0.72 21.70
CA LEU A 247 -5.13 0.59 21.12
C LEU A 247 -5.42 0.40 19.62
N TYR A 248 -6.67 0.65 19.23
CA TYR A 248 -7.10 0.60 17.84
C TYR A 248 -6.96 1.98 17.23
N LYS A 249 -6.11 2.12 16.22
CA LYS A 249 -5.80 3.38 15.53
C LYS A 249 -6.19 3.29 14.06
N GLY A 250 -6.63 4.41 13.48
CA GLY A 250 -6.79 4.57 12.03
C GLY A 250 -5.62 5.37 11.48
N GLN A 251 -4.91 4.83 10.51
CA GLN A 251 -3.86 5.56 9.79
C GLN A 251 -4.42 6.08 8.48
N ILE A 252 -4.42 7.39 8.28
CA ILE A 252 -5.01 8.06 7.14
C ILE A 252 -3.93 8.79 6.37
N ALA A 253 -3.91 8.60 5.05
CA ALA A 253 -3.07 9.38 4.15
C ALA A 253 -3.95 9.98 3.05
N GLN A 254 -3.72 11.25 2.72
CA GLN A 254 -4.43 11.90 1.62
C GLN A 254 -3.52 12.82 0.81
N ASN A 255 -3.72 12.82 -0.50
CA ASN A 255 -3.05 13.67 -1.48
C ASN A 255 -4.04 14.14 -2.56
N THR A 256 -5.24 14.52 -2.10
CA THR A 256 -6.36 14.89 -3.00
C THR A 256 -6.15 16.25 -3.68
N GLY A 257 -5.18 17.04 -3.23
CA GLY A 257 -4.96 18.44 -3.64
C GLY A 257 -5.76 19.45 -2.81
N VAL A 258 -6.69 18.98 -1.98
CA VAL A 258 -7.50 19.82 -1.08
C VAL A 258 -7.10 19.55 0.36
N ASP A 259 -6.72 20.60 1.09
CA ASP A 259 -6.52 20.50 2.52
C ASP A 259 -7.86 20.30 3.24
N TRP A 260 -7.94 19.28 4.06
CA TRP A 260 -9.11 19.05 4.90
C TRP A 260 -8.90 19.83 6.21
N LYS A 261 -9.71 20.87 6.43
CA LYS A 261 -9.64 21.73 7.62
C LYS A 261 -10.99 21.80 8.31
N GLY A 262 -11.02 21.42 9.58
CA GLY A 262 -12.23 21.45 10.41
C GLY A 262 -13.37 20.59 9.87
N ILE A 263 -13.06 19.44 9.26
CA ILE A 263 -14.05 18.59 8.60
C ILE A 263 -14.61 17.53 9.54
N LYS A 264 -15.82 17.06 9.23
CA LYS A 264 -16.32 15.79 9.78
C LYS A 264 -15.65 14.64 9.06
N LEU A 265 -15.02 13.76 9.83
CA LEU A 265 -14.26 12.62 9.31
C LEU A 265 -14.97 11.32 9.65
N HIS A 266 -15.17 10.48 8.65
CA HIS A 266 -15.70 9.12 8.79
C HIS A 266 -14.71 8.14 8.17
N LEU A 267 -14.42 7.04 8.85
CA LEU A 267 -13.60 5.95 8.33
C LEU A 267 -14.50 4.75 8.10
N SER A 268 -14.43 4.13 6.93
CA SER A 268 -15.27 2.99 6.59
C SER A 268 -14.45 1.84 6.02
N SER A 269 -14.77 0.61 6.43
CA SER A 269 -14.20 -0.61 5.87
C SER A 269 -14.78 -0.98 4.49
N GLY A 270 -15.78 -0.23 4.01
CA GLY A 270 -16.38 -0.42 2.70
C GLY A 270 -15.40 -0.18 1.55
N ASN A 271 -15.76 -0.67 0.38
CA ASN A 271 -15.04 -0.40 -0.86
C ASN A 271 -16.01 0.14 -1.92
N PRO A 272 -16.06 1.46 -2.14
CA PRO A 272 -17.00 2.06 -3.07
C PRO A 272 -16.71 1.72 -4.54
N ASN A 273 -15.51 1.24 -4.86
CA ASN A 273 -15.08 0.89 -6.21
C ASN A 273 -15.29 -0.59 -6.54
N LYS A 274 -15.78 -1.40 -5.60
CA LYS A 274 -16.03 -2.83 -5.82
C LYS A 274 -17.37 -3.03 -6.52
N SER A 275 -17.38 -3.85 -7.58
CA SER A 275 -18.63 -4.31 -8.18
C SER A 275 -19.45 -5.10 -7.15
N ASN A 276 -20.72 -4.71 -6.97
CA ASN A 276 -21.65 -5.38 -6.06
C ASN A 276 -22.39 -6.54 -6.74
N GLN A 277 -21.81 -7.13 -7.76
CA GLN A 277 -22.36 -8.33 -8.41
C GLN A 277 -21.87 -9.59 -7.68
N PHE A 278 -22.80 -10.46 -7.30
CA PHE A 278 -22.44 -11.76 -6.73
C PHE A 278 -21.86 -12.68 -7.83
N PRO A 279 -20.87 -13.52 -7.49
CA PRO A 279 -20.30 -14.45 -8.46
C PRO A 279 -21.31 -15.54 -8.82
N VAL A 280 -21.44 -15.80 -10.13
CA VAL A 280 -22.27 -16.90 -10.66
C VAL A 280 -21.37 -18.03 -11.11
N LEU A 281 -21.59 -19.24 -10.57
CA LEU A 281 -20.87 -20.43 -10.98
C LEU A 281 -21.27 -20.78 -12.43
N LYS A 282 -20.27 -20.92 -13.28
CA LYS A 282 -20.43 -21.46 -14.64
C LYS A 282 -20.15 -22.96 -14.61
N THR A 283 -20.72 -23.70 -15.58
CA THR A 283 -20.44 -25.14 -15.72
C THR A 283 -18.93 -25.36 -15.87
N TRP A 284 -18.39 -26.20 -15.00
CA TRP A 284 -16.98 -26.58 -15.05
C TRP A 284 -16.85 -27.91 -15.80
N PHE A 285 -16.25 -27.87 -16.97
CA PHE A 285 -15.96 -29.06 -17.77
C PHE A 285 -14.57 -29.57 -17.44
N VAL A 286 -14.47 -30.88 -17.13
CA VAL A 286 -13.20 -31.58 -16.93
C VAL A 286 -12.81 -32.28 -18.21
N GLN A 287 -11.57 -32.08 -18.65
CA GLN A 287 -11.01 -32.71 -19.83
C GLN A 287 -9.73 -33.48 -19.44
N LEU A 288 -9.48 -34.60 -20.13
CA LEU A 288 -8.21 -35.31 -20.06
C LEU A 288 -7.18 -34.56 -20.89
N GLY A 289 -6.03 -34.23 -20.32
CA GLY A 289 -4.92 -33.55 -20.98
C GLY A 289 -3.58 -34.00 -20.41
N HIS A 290 -2.50 -33.80 -21.15
CA HIS A 290 -1.16 -34.09 -20.67
C HIS A 290 -0.75 -33.06 -19.59
N PRO A 291 0.07 -33.44 -18.57
CA PRO A 291 0.49 -32.54 -17.49
C PRO A 291 1.14 -31.23 -17.94
N ARG A 292 1.75 -31.20 -19.14
CA ARG A 292 2.36 -30.01 -19.76
C ARG A 292 1.31 -28.96 -20.19
N ASP A 293 0.14 -29.41 -20.65
CA ASP A 293 -0.92 -28.52 -21.14
C ASP A 293 -1.55 -27.74 -20.00
N PHE A 294 -1.68 -28.38 -18.84
CA PHE A 294 -2.21 -27.72 -17.62
C PHE A 294 -1.23 -26.69 -17.00
N SER A 295 0.09 -26.90 -17.17
CA SER A 295 1.08 -25.94 -16.68
C SER A 295 1.03 -24.63 -17.47
N ASN A 296 0.84 -24.69 -18.77
CA ASN A 296 0.75 -23.51 -19.64
C ASN A 296 -0.56 -22.74 -19.41
N ALA A 297 -1.70 -23.42 -19.28
CA ALA A 297 -2.99 -22.79 -18.95
C ALA A 297 -2.96 -22.08 -17.57
N ARG A 298 -2.24 -22.67 -16.59
CA ARG A 298 -2.09 -22.07 -15.26
C ARG A 298 -1.15 -20.85 -15.28
N MET A 299 -0.21 -20.81 -16.22
CA MET A 299 0.70 -19.68 -16.43
C MET A 299 0.00 -18.52 -17.14
N GLU A 300 -0.87 -18.79 -18.12
CA GLU A 300 -1.69 -17.78 -18.80
C GLU A 300 -2.75 -17.18 -17.85
N LEU A 301 -3.38 -17.99 -17.00
CA LEU A 301 -4.31 -17.51 -15.97
C LEU A 301 -3.62 -16.65 -14.91
N ARG A 302 -2.35 -16.92 -14.61
CA ARG A 302 -1.55 -16.07 -13.71
C ARG A 302 -1.06 -14.77 -14.35
N SER A 303 -0.82 -14.77 -15.67
CA SER A 303 -0.41 -13.56 -16.38
C SER A 303 -1.55 -12.54 -16.55
N ASN A 304 -2.80 -13.01 -16.56
CA ASN A 304 -3.99 -12.16 -16.66
C ASN A 304 -4.59 -11.75 -15.30
N ALA A 305 -4.15 -12.37 -14.20
CA ALA A 305 -4.42 -11.88 -12.87
C ALA A 305 -3.34 -10.85 -12.52
N ALA A 306 -3.64 -9.57 -12.72
CA ALA A 306 -2.78 -8.50 -12.22
C ALA A 306 -2.53 -8.74 -10.72
N PRO A 307 -1.27 -8.73 -10.26
CA PRO A 307 -0.97 -8.98 -8.86
C PRO A 307 -1.46 -7.80 -8.02
N LEU A 308 -2.63 -7.95 -7.43
CA LEU A 308 -3.17 -7.03 -6.42
C LEU A 308 -2.28 -6.93 -5.16
N ALA A 309 -1.24 -7.75 -5.08
CA ALA A 309 -0.35 -7.82 -3.92
C ALA A 309 0.87 -6.88 -3.99
N ASP A 310 1.13 -6.20 -5.12
CA ASP A 310 2.38 -5.44 -5.28
C ASP A 310 2.23 -3.91 -5.11
N LEU A 311 1.00 -3.42 -4.95
CA LEU A 311 0.76 -2.00 -4.65
C LEU A 311 1.03 -1.64 -3.18
N SER A 312 1.07 -2.62 -2.29
CA SER A 312 1.40 -2.40 -0.87
C SER A 312 2.91 -2.41 -0.56
N ARG A 313 3.76 -2.71 -1.55
CA ARG A 313 5.24 -2.75 -1.40
C ARG A 313 5.99 -1.56 -1.97
N LYS A 314 5.33 -0.49 -2.38
CA LYS A 314 6.06 0.77 -2.49
C LYS A 314 6.52 1.14 -1.09
N LYS A 315 7.82 0.96 -0.85
CA LYS A 315 8.54 1.48 0.33
C LYS A 315 8.06 2.91 0.57
N ILE A 316 7.19 3.06 1.55
CA ILE A 316 7.01 4.35 2.19
C ILE A 316 8.36 4.60 2.83
N ALA A 317 9.05 5.64 2.36
CA ALA A 317 10.28 6.10 2.97
C ALA A 317 10.04 6.21 4.48
N LYS A 318 11.03 5.76 5.25
CA LYS A 318 11.10 5.96 6.69
C LYS A 318 11.28 7.46 6.94
N ASP A 319 10.21 8.22 6.86
CA ASP A 319 10.19 9.59 7.31
C ASP A 319 9.35 9.64 8.59
N GLU A 320 9.88 10.38 9.53
CA GLU A 320 9.45 10.58 10.90
C GLU A 320 7.93 10.55 11.06
N VAL A 321 7.46 9.53 11.78
CA VAL A 321 6.12 9.55 12.37
C VAL A 321 6.13 10.73 13.36
N VAL A 322 5.44 11.78 13.02
CA VAL A 322 5.19 12.87 13.95
C VAL A 322 4.31 12.29 15.04
N HIS A 323 4.91 11.90 16.16
CA HIS A 323 4.19 11.59 17.38
C HIS A 323 3.59 12.92 17.91
N MET A 324 2.34 13.16 17.59
CA MET A 324 1.55 14.08 18.38
C MET A 324 1.28 13.43 19.74
N GLU A 325 1.48 14.20 20.81
CA GLU A 325 1.23 13.76 22.17
C GLU A 325 -0.15 13.12 22.29
N GLU A 326 -0.20 11.98 22.95
CA GLU A 326 -1.39 11.16 23.19
C GLU A 326 -2.36 11.92 24.13
N SER A 327 -3.20 12.76 23.56
CA SER A 327 -4.47 13.06 24.22
C SER A 327 -5.41 11.90 23.92
N THR A 328 -6.04 11.35 24.94
CA THR A 328 -7.00 10.25 24.87
C THR A 328 -8.23 10.65 24.05
N MET A 329 -8.14 10.56 22.72
CA MET A 329 -9.21 10.91 21.77
C MET A 329 -10.26 9.79 21.61
N ALA A 330 -10.06 8.64 22.26
CA ALA A 330 -10.96 7.47 22.16
C ALA A 330 -12.40 7.74 22.61
N HIS A 331 -12.64 8.79 23.39
CA HIS A 331 -13.99 9.18 23.83
C HIS A 331 -14.82 9.94 22.77
N TYR A 332 -14.21 10.36 21.67
CA TYR A 332 -14.85 11.15 20.61
C TYR A 332 -15.08 10.37 19.31
N THR A 333 -14.93 9.05 19.34
CA THR A 333 -15.16 8.20 18.20
C THR A 333 -16.33 7.27 18.48
N ALA A 334 -17.39 7.35 17.67
CA ALA A 334 -18.52 6.45 17.72
C ALA A 334 -18.33 5.32 16.70
N LEU A 335 -18.39 4.07 17.16
CA LEU A 335 -18.48 2.90 16.28
C LEU A 335 -19.90 2.82 15.73
N SER A 336 -20.03 2.83 14.41
CA SER A 336 -21.30 2.59 13.71
C SER A 336 -21.22 1.28 12.94
N GLU A 337 -22.02 0.31 13.33
CA GLU A 337 -22.18 -0.94 12.60
C GLU A 337 -23.33 -0.84 11.61
N ASN A 338 -23.00 -0.83 10.33
CA ASN A 338 -23.97 -1.12 9.29
C ASN A 338 -23.91 -2.62 8.97
N GLN A 339 -25.01 -3.20 8.49
CA GLN A 339 -25.07 -4.64 8.16
C GLN A 339 -23.95 -5.15 7.25
N LEU A 340 -23.26 -4.29 6.54
CA LEU A 340 -22.24 -4.62 5.53
C LEU A 340 -20.84 -4.12 5.87
N ASN A 341 -20.70 -3.08 6.70
CA ASN A 341 -19.43 -2.40 6.91
C ASN A 341 -19.28 -1.90 8.34
N ILE A 342 -18.06 -1.92 8.83
CA ILE A 342 -17.66 -1.27 10.06
C ILE A 342 -17.26 0.17 9.71
N SER A 343 -17.78 1.15 10.43
CA SER A 343 -17.43 2.55 10.27
C SER A 343 -17.19 3.22 11.62
N PHE A 344 -16.29 4.20 11.60
CA PHE A 344 -15.92 5.01 12.77
C PHE A 344 -16.25 6.46 12.44
N ASP A 345 -17.15 7.04 13.23
CA ASP A 345 -17.54 8.44 13.14
C ASP A 345 -16.71 9.25 14.13
N ILE A 346 -15.94 10.21 13.63
CA ILE A 346 -15.07 11.05 14.43
C ILE A 346 -15.78 12.38 14.69
N ASP A 347 -16.27 12.58 15.89
CA ASP A 347 -17.12 13.73 16.26
C ASP A 347 -16.35 15.05 16.33
N THR A 348 -15.03 14.97 16.60
CA THR A 348 -14.18 16.17 16.66
C THR A 348 -13.78 16.59 15.26
N PRO A 349 -13.96 17.88 14.88
CA PRO A 349 -13.45 18.40 13.62
C PRO A 349 -11.94 18.13 13.46
N TYR A 350 -11.53 17.62 12.31
CA TYR A 350 -10.18 17.18 12.08
C TYR A 350 -9.50 17.91 10.92
N ASP A 351 -8.18 18.12 11.05
CA ASP A 351 -7.35 18.76 10.03
C ASP A 351 -6.38 17.73 9.44
N ILE A 352 -6.46 17.50 8.13
CA ILE A 352 -5.52 16.65 7.39
C ILE A 352 -5.06 17.39 6.13
N LEU A 353 -3.79 17.72 6.07
CA LEU A 353 -3.20 18.39 4.92
C LEU A 353 -3.05 17.43 3.73
N SER A 354 -3.16 17.97 2.52
CA SER A 354 -2.96 17.21 1.28
C SER A 354 -1.47 17.08 0.94
N ASN A 355 -0.76 16.26 1.70
CA ASN A 355 0.69 16.09 1.56
C ASN A 355 1.12 14.61 1.50
N GLY A 356 0.16 13.67 1.51
CA GLY A 356 0.43 12.23 1.48
C GLY A 356 1.04 11.65 2.76
N LYS A 357 1.25 12.45 3.80
CA LYS A 357 1.77 11.96 5.09
C LYS A 357 0.68 11.21 5.84
N VAL A 358 1.10 10.21 6.60
CA VAL A 358 0.20 9.40 7.42
C VAL A 358 -0.15 10.13 8.71
N HIS A 359 -1.43 10.28 8.97
CA HIS A 359 -2.00 10.78 10.22
C HIS A 359 -2.59 9.62 11.01
N SER A 360 -2.21 9.48 12.27
CA SER A 360 -2.72 8.42 13.15
C SER A 360 -3.79 8.98 14.09
N ILE A 361 -4.96 8.35 14.09
CA ILE A 361 -6.10 8.74 14.93
C ILE A 361 -6.45 7.56 15.82
N SER A 362 -6.61 7.79 17.12
CA SER A 362 -7.13 6.77 18.04
C SER A 362 -8.62 6.58 17.81
N LEU A 363 -9.02 5.32 17.55
CA LEU A 363 -10.41 4.96 17.27
C LEU A 363 -11.07 4.35 18.50
N GLN A 364 -10.38 3.40 19.14
CA GLN A 364 -10.94 2.63 20.25
C GLN A 364 -9.84 2.09 21.16
N GLU A 365 -10.15 1.95 22.44
CA GLU A 365 -9.33 1.23 23.41
C GLU A 365 -10.09 0.02 23.90
N LEU A 366 -9.47 -1.17 23.83
CA LEU A 366 -10.09 -2.44 24.16
C LEU A 366 -9.22 -3.23 25.13
N GLN A 367 -9.87 -4.00 25.99
CA GLN A 367 -9.21 -4.99 26.81
C GLN A 367 -9.56 -6.38 26.28
N LEU A 368 -8.57 -7.07 25.74
CA LEU A 368 -8.73 -8.40 25.17
C LEU A 368 -8.38 -9.45 26.21
N LYS A 369 -9.36 -10.26 26.60
CA LYS A 369 -9.08 -11.45 27.40
C LYS A 369 -8.32 -12.44 26.52
N ALA A 370 -7.15 -12.86 26.97
CA ALA A 370 -6.29 -13.78 26.23
C ALA A 370 -5.85 -14.95 27.10
N ILE A 371 -5.77 -16.12 26.48
CA ILE A 371 -5.14 -17.29 27.04
C ILE A 371 -3.75 -17.39 26.42
N TYR A 372 -2.70 -17.34 27.25
CA TYR A 372 -1.33 -17.38 26.75
C TYR A 372 -0.83 -18.81 26.67
N LYS A 373 -0.20 -19.16 25.55
CA LYS A 373 0.48 -20.43 25.33
C LYS A 373 1.76 -20.22 24.54
N TYR A 374 2.72 -21.10 24.73
CA TYR A 374 3.91 -21.10 23.89
C TYR A 374 3.71 -21.99 22.67
N TYR A 375 4.36 -21.67 21.58
CA TYR A 375 4.30 -22.41 20.33
C TYR A 375 5.69 -22.53 19.71
N THR A 376 6.01 -23.70 19.19
CA THR A 376 7.24 -23.90 18.40
C THR A 376 7.06 -24.95 17.32
N ALA A 377 7.71 -24.73 16.16
CA ALA A 377 7.79 -25.66 15.06
C ALA A 377 9.24 -25.77 14.57
N PRO A 378 10.12 -26.51 15.29
CA PRO A 378 11.57 -26.44 15.13
C PRO A 378 12.10 -26.96 13.79
N ARG A 379 11.24 -27.58 12.98
CA ARG A 379 11.58 -27.93 11.60
C ARG A 379 11.63 -26.68 10.71
N VAL A 380 10.82 -25.65 11.01
CA VAL A 380 10.71 -24.40 10.22
C VAL A 380 11.54 -23.30 10.87
N ASP A 381 11.38 -23.11 12.17
CA ASP A 381 12.06 -22.08 12.95
C ASP A 381 12.43 -22.59 14.34
N LYS A 382 13.65 -22.33 14.78
CA LYS A 382 14.22 -22.80 16.06
C LYS A 382 13.85 -21.88 17.24
N GLU A 383 12.84 -21.04 17.08
CA GLU A 383 12.35 -20.13 18.11
C GLU A 383 11.11 -20.67 18.81
N VAL A 384 10.91 -20.21 20.04
CA VAL A 384 9.68 -20.48 20.80
C VAL A 384 8.92 -19.16 20.92
N TYR A 385 7.70 -19.14 20.44
CA TYR A 385 6.84 -17.96 20.38
C TYR A 385 5.83 -17.98 21.51
N LEU A 386 5.66 -16.83 22.16
CA LEU A 386 4.52 -16.58 23.02
C LEU A 386 3.31 -16.19 22.15
N VAL A 387 2.23 -16.90 22.30
CA VAL A 387 0.99 -16.68 21.53
C VAL A 387 -0.13 -16.36 22.50
N ALA A 388 -0.84 -15.27 22.25
CA ALA A 388 -2.08 -14.91 22.92
C ALA A 388 -3.26 -15.43 22.09
N ALA A 389 -4.05 -16.31 22.66
CA ALA A 389 -5.28 -16.86 22.08
C ALA A 389 -6.47 -16.05 22.60
N ILE A 390 -7.19 -15.37 21.71
CA ILE A 390 -8.35 -14.54 22.02
C ILE A 390 -9.59 -15.26 21.52
N GLU A 391 -10.45 -15.64 22.46
CA GLU A 391 -11.76 -16.22 22.18
C GLU A 391 -12.80 -15.11 21.93
N ASP A 392 -13.89 -15.44 21.26
CA ASP A 392 -15.00 -14.50 20.97
C ASP A 392 -14.54 -13.15 20.37
N TYR A 393 -13.51 -13.18 19.56
CA TYR A 393 -12.89 -11.95 19.00
C TYR A 393 -13.82 -11.15 18.08
N SER A 394 -14.86 -11.78 17.53
CA SER A 394 -15.87 -11.13 16.66
C SER A 394 -16.55 -9.94 17.32
N LYS A 395 -16.73 -9.96 18.65
CA LYS A 395 -17.35 -8.87 19.41
C LYS A 395 -16.54 -7.57 19.43
N TYR A 396 -15.26 -7.63 19.05
CA TYR A 396 -14.38 -6.46 19.06
C TYR A 396 -14.33 -5.71 17.73
N ASN A 397 -15.03 -6.19 16.71
CA ASN A 397 -15.10 -5.56 15.39
C ASN A 397 -13.73 -5.18 14.82
N LEU A 398 -12.74 -6.06 15.00
CA LEU A 398 -11.40 -5.86 14.48
C LEU A 398 -11.41 -5.97 12.96
N LEU A 399 -10.56 -5.18 12.32
CA LEU A 399 -10.30 -5.24 10.87
C LEU A 399 -8.90 -5.79 10.62
N PRO A 400 -8.62 -6.39 9.46
CA PRO A 400 -7.28 -6.86 9.12
C PRO A 400 -6.27 -5.71 9.15
N GLY A 401 -5.18 -5.83 9.94
CA GLY A 401 -4.21 -4.74 10.07
C GLY A 401 -2.92 -5.11 10.80
N GLU A 402 -1.90 -4.28 10.63
CA GLU A 402 -0.64 -4.41 11.35
C GLU A 402 -0.81 -4.01 12.82
N ALA A 403 -0.05 -4.68 13.68
CA ALA A 403 -0.02 -4.40 15.11
C ALA A 403 1.43 -4.30 15.61
N ASN A 404 1.72 -3.26 16.38
CA ASN A 404 2.91 -3.19 17.21
C ASN A 404 2.66 -3.92 18.53
N ILE A 405 3.67 -4.63 19.04
CA ILE A 405 3.61 -5.35 20.29
C ILE A 405 4.57 -4.71 21.29
N VAL A 406 4.03 -4.36 22.43
CA VAL A 406 4.77 -3.92 23.62
C VAL A 406 4.45 -4.93 24.72
N PHE A 407 5.45 -5.60 25.27
CA PHE A 407 5.28 -6.56 26.35
C PHE A 407 6.26 -6.24 27.49
N GLU A 408 5.74 -6.21 28.72
CA GLU A 408 6.51 -5.78 29.92
C GLU A 408 7.22 -4.42 29.71
N GLY A 409 6.54 -3.46 29.04
CA GLY A 409 7.09 -2.13 28.76
C GLY A 409 8.12 -2.06 27.64
N LEU A 410 8.46 -3.18 26.99
CA LEU A 410 9.44 -3.25 25.91
C LEU A 410 8.78 -3.49 24.56
N TYR A 411 9.25 -2.79 23.54
CA TYR A 411 8.85 -3.07 22.16
C TYR A 411 9.43 -4.43 21.71
N VAL A 412 8.54 -5.36 21.37
CA VAL A 412 8.91 -6.73 20.98
C VAL A 412 8.98 -6.91 19.48
N GLY A 413 8.11 -6.24 18.73
CA GLY A 413 8.06 -6.37 17.28
C GLY A 413 6.70 -6.04 16.70
N LYS A 414 6.47 -6.53 15.50
CA LYS A 414 5.22 -6.38 14.75
C LYS A 414 4.55 -7.73 14.55
N THR A 415 3.22 -7.71 14.49
CA THR A 415 2.39 -8.83 14.06
C THR A 415 1.29 -8.34 13.12
N TYR A 416 0.51 -9.25 12.59
CA TYR A 416 -0.66 -8.94 11.78
C TYR A 416 -1.90 -9.56 12.41
N ILE A 417 -2.93 -8.77 12.59
CA ILE A 417 -4.24 -9.22 13.07
C ILE A 417 -5.12 -9.47 11.84
N ASP A 418 -5.60 -10.71 11.69
CA ASP A 418 -6.57 -11.07 10.68
C ASP A 418 -7.79 -11.72 11.32
N PRO A 419 -8.88 -10.96 11.53
CA PRO A 419 -10.11 -11.49 12.11
C PRO A 419 -10.99 -12.24 11.10
N ASN A 420 -10.65 -12.25 9.79
CA ASN A 420 -11.45 -12.90 8.74
C ASN A 420 -11.18 -14.41 8.62
N GLN A 421 -10.65 -15.02 9.66
CA GLN A 421 -10.40 -16.48 9.68
C GLN A 421 -11.63 -17.24 10.20
N THR A 422 -11.75 -18.51 9.79
CA THR A 422 -12.86 -19.38 10.23
C THR A 422 -12.61 -20.04 11.59
N ALA A 423 -11.46 -19.79 12.20
CA ALA A 423 -11.12 -20.34 13.51
C ALA A 423 -11.89 -19.62 14.63
N GLU A 424 -12.32 -20.38 15.64
CA GLU A 424 -13.02 -19.82 16.83
C GLU A 424 -12.12 -18.92 17.67
N THR A 425 -10.81 -19.06 17.55
CA THR A 425 -9.81 -18.36 18.37
C THR A 425 -8.86 -17.58 17.48
N LEU A 426 -8.72 -16.29 17.74
CA LEU A 426 -7.71 -15.44 17.11
C LEU A 426 -6.38 -15.60 17.85
N ASN A 427 -5.37 -16.16 17.17
CA ASN A 427 -4.02 -16.33 17.73
C ASN A 427 -3.13 -15.17 17.32
N ILE A 428 -2.61 -14.43 18.31
CA ILE A 428 -1.71 -13.30 18.10
C ILE A 428 -0.33 -13.65 18.65
N THR A 429 0.70 -13.60 17.81
CA THR A 429 2.09 -13.82 18.26
C THR A 429 2.59 -12.59 19.00
N MET A 430 2.92 -12.77 20.28
CA MET A 430 3.37 -11.70 21.18
C MET A 430 4.89 -11.52 21.21
N GLY A 431 5.63 -12.40 20.53
CA GLY A 431 7.09 -12.38 20.45
C GLY A 431 7.71 -13.73 20.73
N ASN A 432 9.05 -13.80 20.67
CA ASN A 432 9.80 -15.01 20.97
C ASN A 432 10.40 -14.96 22.38
N ASP A 433 10.32 -16.07 23.11
CA ASP A 433 10.87 -16.20 24.46
C ASP A 433 12.20 -17.00 24.44
N LYS A 434 13.32 -16.29 24.55
CA LYS A 434 14.67 -16.88 24.58
C LYS A 434 14.97 -17.72 25.82
N LYS A 435 14.12 -17.66 26.85
CA LYS A 435 14.25 -18.49 28.06
C LYS A 435 13.72 -19.91 27.88
N ILE A 436 13.06 -20.19 26.75
CA ILE A 436 12.66 -21.55 26.39
C ILE A 436 13.50 -21.94 25.17
N SER A 437 14.25 -23.03 25.30
CA SER A 437 15.14 -23.49 24.24
C SER A 437 14.55 -24.70 23.54
N VAL A 438 14.64 -24.71 22.23
CA VAL A 438 14.26 -25.86 21.39
C VAL A 438 15.42 -26.23 20.48
N LYS A 439 15.67 -27.54 20.34
CA LYS A 439 16.66 -28.08 19.42
C LYS A 439 16.05 -29.30 18.70
N ARG A 440 16.20 -29.34 17.37
CA ARG A 440 15.84 -30.48 16.53
C ARG A 440 17.10 -31.04 15.91
N GLU A 441 17.42 -32.29 16.17
CA GLU A 441 18.62 -32.92 15.64
C GLU A 441 18.36 -34.33 15.10
N LYS A 442 19.08 -34.68 14.05
CA LYS A 442 18.99 -35.98 13.44
C LYS A 442 19.78 -37.00 14.27
N VAL A 443 19.14 -38.12 14.62
CA VAL A 443 19.79 -39.22 15.33
C VAL A 443 20.43 -40.15 14.29
N VAL A 444 21.75 -40.05 14.12
CA VAL A 444 22.50 -40.76 13.07
C VAL A 444 22.42 -42.28 13.24
N ASP A 445 22.60 -42.79 14.46
CA ASP A 445 22.60 -44.24 14.76
C ASP A 445 21.25 -44.92 14.53
N LYS A 446 20.17 -44.15 14.51
CA LYS A 446 18.79 -44.62 14.25
C LYS A 446 18.27 -44.24 12.87
N SER A 447 19.06 -43.55 12.06
CA SER A 447 18.73 -43.18 10.69
C SER A 447 19.50 -44.10 9.74
N GLN A 448 18.79 -44.98 9.01
CA GLN A 448 19.39 -46.03 8.21
C GLN A 448 18.94 -45.95 6.76
N THR A 449 19.78 -46.45 5.87
CA THR A 449 19.43 -46.67 4.46
C THR A 449 19.65 -48.14 4.12
N LYS A 450 18.61 -48.83 3.61
CA LYS A 450 18.68 -50.23 3.17
C LYS A 450 18.21 -50.33 1.74
N PHE A 451 18.81 -51.24 1.00
CA PHE A 451 18.40 -51.58 -0.37
C PHE A 451 17.71 -52.95 -0.35
N ILE A 452 16.44 -52.99 -0.70
CA ILE A 452 15.64 -54.22 -0.70
C ILE A 452 15.08 -54.41 -2.11
N SER A 453 15.70 -55.38 -2.87
CA SER A 453 15.33 -55.69 -4.25
C SER A 453 15.36 -54.44 -5.16
N ALA A 454 14.22 -54.01 -5.70
CA ALA A 454 14.08 -52.83 -6.57
C ALA A 454 13.90 -51.51 -5.80
N ASN A 455 13.71 -51.58 -4.48
CA ASN A 455 13.38 -50.40 -3.65
C ASN A 455 14.53 -50.01 -2.72
N LYS A 456 14.55 -48.75 -2.35
CA LYS A 456 15.41 -48.19 -1.32
C LYS A 456 14.51 -47.79 -0.15
N GLU A 457 14.90 -48.20 1.04
CA GLU A 457 14.24 -47.79 2.30
C GLU A 457 15.19 -46.87 3.06
N GLN A 458 14.65 -45.75 3.50
CA GLN A 458 15.37 -44.78 4.36
C GLN A 458 14.56 -44.48 5.60
N ILE A 459 15.18 -44.66 6.75
CA ILE A 459 14.62 -44.29 8.05
C ILE A 459 15.24 -42.98 8.48
N PHE A 460 14.40 -42.05 8.85
CA PHE A 460 14.80 -40.74 9.38
C PHE A 460 14.31 -40.64 10.82
N THR A 461 15.23 -40.46 11.74
CA THR A 461 14.93 -40.27 13.17
C THR A 461 15.44 -38.93 13.63
N TYR A 462 14.60 -38.18 14.31
CA TYR A 462 14.93 -36.88 14.86
C TYR A 462 14.52 -36.81 16.34
N ASP A 463 15.37 -36.23 17.17
CA ASP A 463 15.06 -35.85 18.52
C ASP A 463 14.80 -34.35 18.61
N ILE A 464 13.68 -33.99 19.23
CA ILE A 464 13.32 -32.61 19.54
C ILE A 464 13.45 -32.43 21.04
N ILE A 465 14.42 -31.61 21.43
CA ILE A 465 14.76 -31.37 22.83
C ILE A 465 14.19 -30.00 23.20
N LEU A 466 13.30 -29.97 24.18
CA LEU A 466 12.74 -28.75 24.77
C LEU A 466 13.28 -28.55 26.17
N ARG A 467 13.68 -27.31 26.48
CA ARG A 467 14.13 -26.93 27.82
C ARG A 467 13.51 -25.63 28.28
N ASN A 468 12.87 -25.66 29.43
CA ASN A 468 12.38 -24.48 30.13
C ASN A 468 13.47 -23.94 31.07
N ASN A 469 14.03 -22.76 30.76
CA ASN A 469 15.00 -22.08 31.62
C ASN A 469 14.35 -21.00 32.51
N LYS A 470 13.00 -20.92 32.52
CA LYS A 470 12.24 -20.00 33.38
C LYS A 470 12.09 -20.57 34.79
N LYS A 471 11.74 -19.71 35.74
CA LYS A 471 11.40 -20.06 37.12
C LYS A 471 9.95 -20.53 37.26
N GLU A 472 9.16 -20.43 36.20
CA GLU A 472 7.72 -20.74 36.15
C GLU A 472 7.46 -21.93 35.22
N PRO A 473 6.42 -22.74 35.47
CA PRO A 473 6.00 -23.76 34.53
C PRO A 473 5.47 -23.12 33.24
N VAL A 474 5.66 -23.79 32.12
CA VAL A 474 5.19 -23.31 30.81
C VAL A 474 4.36 -24.39 30.11
N ASN A 475 3.27 -23.98 29.47
CA ASN A 475 2.48 -24.81 28.59
C ASN A 475 2.83 -24.44 27.14
N LEU A 476 3.23 -25.45 26.37
CA LEU A 476 3.78 -25.27 25.02
C LEU A 476 3.12 -26.24 24.04
N VAL A 477 2.77 -25.74 22.87
CA VAL A 477 2.37 -26.56 21.73
C VAL A 477 3.58 -26.75 20.84
N LEU A 478 4.07 -27.97 20.77
CA LEU A 478 5.13 -28.37 19.85
C LEU A 478 4.49 -28.95 18.59
N LYS A 479 4.93 -28.49 17.42
CA LYS A 479 4.56 -29.10 16.13
C LYS A 479 5.77 -29.50 15.33
N ASP A 480 5.69 -30.64 14.69
CA ASP A 480 6.62 -31.11 13.66
C ASP A 480 5.80 -31.88 12.59
N GLN A 481 6.45 -32.40 11.57
CA GLN A 481 5.78 -33.14 10.51
C GLN A 481 6.71 -34.16 9.85
N TYR A 482 6.13 -35.21 9.31
CA TYR A 482 6.75 -36.13 8.38
C TYR A 482 6.12 -35.97 6.99
N PRO A 483 6.78 -36.39 5.90
CA PRO A 483 6.30 -36.09 4.55
C PRO A 483 5.01 -36.82 4.19
N VAL A 484 4.22 -36.22 3.31
CA VAL A 484 3.09 -36.83 2.61
C VAL A 484 3.54 -37.13 1.19
N SER A 485 3.24 -38.33 0.68
CA SER A 485 3.52 -38.67 -0.71
C SER A 485 2.30 -38.39 -1.59
N ILE A 486 2.54 -37.77 -2.74
CA ILE A 486 1.57 -37.64 -3.84
C ILE A 486 1.74 -38.72 -4.88
N GLU A 487 2.82 -39.51 -4.80
CA GLU A 487 3.15 -40.58 -5.76
C GLU A 487 2.93 -41.94 -5.14
N LYS A 488 2.22 -42.81 -5.86
CA LYS A 488 1.94 -44.19 -5.43
C LYS A 488 3.19 -45.07 -5.27
N SER A 489 4.30 -44.69 -5.91
CA SER A 489 5.59 -45.38 -5.85
C SER A 489 6.39 -45.08 -4.58
N ILE A 490 5.95 -44.11 -3.78
CA ILE A 490 6.59 -43.71 -2.53
C ILE A 490 5.68 -44.06 -1.36
N GLU A 491 6.12 -44.99 -0.53
CA GLU A 491 5.46 -45.35 0.72
C GLU A 491 6.07 -44.55 1.86
N VAL A 492 5.23 -43.95 2.70
CA VAL A 492 5.63 -43.20 3.88
C VAL A 492 4.99 -43.85 5.10
N GLU A 493 5.80 -44.23 6.09
CA GLU A 493 5.32 -44.89 7.31
C GLU A 493 5.88 -44.18 8.54
N LEU A 494 5.00 -43.78 9.46
CA LEU A 494 5.39 -43.25 10.76
C LEU A 494 5.74 -44.42 11.69
N LEU A 495 6.98 -44.43 12.20
CA LEU A 495 7.48 -45.49 13.08
C LEU A 495 7.37 -45.12 14.58
N GLU A 496 7.67 -43.86 14.90
CA GLU A 496 7.68 -43.34 16.27
C GLU A 496 7.26 -41.86 16.28
N SER A 497 6.37 -41.49 17.23
CA SER A 497 5.86 -40.12 17.36
C SER A 497 5.88 -39.56 18.79
N SER A 498 6.46 -40.26 19.76
CA SER A 498 6.40 -39.88 21.19
C SER A 498 5.00 -39.43 21.63
N HIS A 499 3.96 -40.19 21.24
CA HIS A 499 2.55 -39.93 21.56
C HIS A 499 1.99 -38.60 21.00
N ALA A 500 2.46 -38.14 19.85
CA ALA A 500 1.86 -36.99 19.16
C ALA A 500 0.43 -37.28 18.71
N SER A 501 -0.41 -36.26 18.72
CA SER A 501 -1.62 -36.24 17.88
C SER A 501 -1.23 -36.05 16.42
N VAL A 502 -1.72 -36.91 15.53
CA VAL A 502 -1.37 -36.93 14.11
C VAL A 502 -2.56 -36.43 13.29
N ALA A 503 -2.34 -35.41 12.47
CA ALA A 503 -3.32 -35.01 11.46
C ALA A 503 -3.09 -35.84 10.19
N GLU A 504 -4.03 -36.73 9.85
CA GLU A 504 -3.88 -37.72 8.76
C GLU A 504 -3.66 -37.11 7.38
N GLU A 505 -4.31 -36.00 7.07
CA GLU A 505 -4.19 -35.36 5.75
C GLU A 505 -2.85 -34.62 5.55
N THR A 506 -2.30 -34.04 6.61
CA THR A 506 -1.12 -33.16 6.54
C THR A 506 0.14 -33.79 7.12
N HIS A 507 0.02 -34.92 7.80
CA HIS A 507 1.06 -35.57 8.58
C HIS A 507 1.75 -34.66 9.62
N ILE A 508 0.99 -33.65 10.12
CA ILE A 508 1.45 -32.78 11.20
C ILE A 508 1.29 -33.51 12.53
N LEU A 509 2.37 -33.55 13.28
CA LEU A 509 2.46 -34.06 14.63
C LEU A 509 2.32 -32.90 15.62
N THR A 510 1.44 -33.05 16.61
CA THR A 510 1.21 -32.03 17.64
C THR A 510 1.34 -32.65 19.03
N TRP A 511 2.13 -32.02 19.90
CA TRP A 511 2.26 -32.35 21.31
C TRP A 511 1.83 -31.16 22.17
N GLU A 512 1.01 -31.38 23.14
CA GLU A 512 0.72 -30.45 24.23
C GLU A 512 1.69 -30.76 25.38
N VAL A 513 2.60 -29.85 25.63
CA VAL A 513 3.72 -30.07 26.55
C VAL A 513 3.64 -29.12 27.72
N SER A 514 3.62 -29.65 28.93
CA SER A 514 3.86 -28.88 30.15
C SER A 514 5.29 -29.13 30.63
N LEU A 515 6.05 -28.07 30.83
CA LEU A 515 7.43 -28.11 31.34
C LEU A 515 7.50 -27.39 32.68
N LYS A 516 8.01 -28.08 33.70
CA LYS A 516 8.33 -27.49 35.00
C LYS A 516 9.54 -26.54 34.87
N PRO A 517 9.80 -25.69 35.86
CA PRO A 517 11.04 -24.90 35.91
C PRO A 517 12.28 -25.76 35.73
N ASN A 518 13.17 -25.35 34.84
CA ASN A 518 14.46 -26.04 34.52
C ASN A 518 14.30 -27.45 33.95
N GLU A 519 13.10 -27.89 33.58
CA GLU A 519 12.86 -29.22 33.02
C GLU A 519 13.27 -29.27 31.53
N THR A 520 13.82 -30.45 31.17
CA THR A 520 14.12 -30.81 29.79
C THR A 520 13.30 -32.02 29.39
N LYS A 521 12.63 -31.98 28.24
CA LYS A 521 11.91 -33.12 27.63
C LYS A 521 12.40 -33.34 26.22
N THR A 522 12.45 -34.63 25.83
CA THR A 522 12.83 -35.04 24.47
C THR A 522 11.67 -35.78 23.83
N PHE A 523 11.34 -35.38 22.59
CA PHE A 523 10.32 -36.00 21.74
C PHE A 523 11.01 -36.56 20.51
N ARG A 524 10.70 -37.82 20.18
CA ARG A 524 11.29 -38.50 19.03
C ARG A 524 10.29 -38.67 17.93
N ILE A 525 10.71 -38.37 16.73
CA ILE A 525 10.00 -38.67 15.48
C ILE A 525 10.86 -39.61 14.67
N SER A 526 10.27 -40.72 14.24
CA SER A 526 10.92 -41.63 13.30
C SER A 526 9.92 -41.99 12.20
N TYR A 527 10.34 -41.87 10.95
CA TYR A 527 9.54 -42.28 9.80
C TYR A 527 10.40 -42.96 8.74
N LYS A 528 9.77 -43.83 7.96
CA LYS A 528 10.38 -44.60 6.90
C LYS A 528 9.84 -44.12 5.56
N LEU A 529 10.75 -43.94 4.60
CA LEU A 529 10.43 -43.75 3.19
C LEU A 529 10.89 -44.99 2.40
N LYS A 530 10.01 -45.55 1.58
CA LYS A 530 10.33 -46.61 0.67
C LYS A 530 9.97 -46.18 -0.76
N TYR A 531 10.92 -46.22 -1.65
CA TYR A 531 10.79 -45.74 -3.02
C TYR A 531 11.77 -46.50 -3.98
N PRO A 532 11.57 -46.45 -5.33
CA PRO A 532 12.47 -47.09 -6.28
C PRO A 532 13.93 -46.62 -6.12
N LYS A 533 14.88 -47.57 -6.12
CA LYS A 533 16.29 -47.33 -5.83
C LYS A 533 16.97 -46.33 -6.78
N ASP A 534 16.48 -46.24 -8.01
CA ASP A 534 17.03 -45.41 -9.10
C ASP A 534 16.48 -43.95 -9.02
N MET A 535 15.65 -43.65 -8.02
CA MET A 535 15.06 -42.33 -7.80
C MET A 535 15.59 -41.69 -6.51
N THR A 536 15.49 -40.36 -6.46
CA THR A 536 15.79 -39.56 -5.27
C THR A 536 14.53 -38.85 -4.83
N VAL A 537 14.30 -38.81 -3.54
CA VAL A 537 13.21 -38.02 -2.92
C VAL A 537 13.81 -36.72 -2.40
N ASN A 538 13.24 -35.58 -2.82
CA ASN A 538 13.66 -34.23 -2.40
C ASN A 538 12.88 -33.75 -1.18
#